data_f1843776e2e8bc28b26d7827479fbddc
#
_entry.id   f1843776e2e8bc28b26d7827479fbddc
#
_cell.length_a   1.000
_cell.length_b   1.000
_cell.length_c   1.000
_cell.angle_alpha   90.00
_cell.angle_beta   90.00
_cell.angle_gamma   90.00
#
_symmetry.space_group_name_H-M   'P 1'
#
loop_
_entity.id
_entity.type
_entity.pdbx_description
1 polymer ?
#
loop_
_entity_poly.entity_id
_entity_poly.type
_entity_poly.pdbx_seq_one_letter_code
_entity_poly.pdbx_strand_id
1 'polypeptide(L)'
;MAKKVKKNRYKKWFFILLIFNVLYFGYDFIKTPAFFYHYKQTFKKVFFPPKIPSGNFTYGIDISQYQGIISWSKVKKMNEKFPIEYVIIRATAGKKHRDNFFTSNWREVKKYHFLRGAYHYFRPNENSTLQAKNFIKNVKLAPGDLPPILDIEKMSDIQSSDNLLKGIANWLEIIENHYGVKPIIYSGAHFFNDYLKSNFNNYFLWIANYNKVESPLANVNWKMWQFSDNGSVNGIKGPVDLDLFKGSFSELKKYALK
;
A
#
# COMPACT_ATOMS: atom_id res chain seq x y z
N MET A 1 -37.31 58.52 6.47
CA MET A 1 -36.89 57.25 7.17
C MET A 1 -37.21 55.94 6.40
N ALA A 2 -38.22 55.91 5.54
CA ALA A 2 -38.64 54.66 4.84
C ALA A 2 -37.62 54.05 3.81
N LYS A 3 -36.76 54.82 3.17
CA LYS A 3 -35.77 54.32 2.17
C LYS A 3 -34.61 53.53 2.78
N LYS A 4 -34.23 53.76 4.03
CA LYS A 4 -33.09 53.07 4.69
C LYS A 4 -33.47 51.63 5.13
N VAL A 5 -34.73 51.42 5.50
CA VAL A 5 -35.22 50.09 5.94
C VAL A 5 -35.34 49.10 4.77
N LYS A 6 -35.76 49.55 3.57
CA LYS A 6 -35.83 48.71 2.36
C LYS A 6 -34.44 48.18 1.91
N LYS A 7 -33.40 49.03 1.95
CA LYS A 7 -32.02 48.67 1.48
C LYS A 7 -31.40 47.56 2.36
N ASN A 8 -31.71 47.53 3.63
CA ASN A 8 -31.20 46.48 4.55
C ASN A 8 -31.90 45.12 4.34
N ARG A 9 -33.15 45.13 3.90
CA ARG A 9 -33.95 43.94 3.67
C ARG A 9 -33.43 43.15 2.45
N TYR A 10 -33.08 43.81 1.35
CA TYR A 10 -32.49 43.19 0.15
C TYR A 10 -31.09 42.63 0.42
N LYS A 11 -30.27 43.31 1.20
CA LYS A 11 -28.96 42.76 1.62
C LYS A 11 -29.11 41.47 2.40
N LYS A 12 -30.07 41.42 3.33
CA LYS A 12 -30.32 40.22 4.14
C LYS A 12 -30.77 39.03 3.27
N TRP A 13 -31.67 39.25 2.31
CA TRP A 13 -32.11 38.22 1.38
C TRP A 13 -31.01 37.80 0.40
N PHE A 14 -30.15 38.70 -0.04
CA PHE A 14 -28.98 38.40 -0.84
C PHE A 14 -28.01 37.47 -0.12
N PHE A 15 -27.70 37.74 1.14
CA PHE A 15 -26.83 36.85 1.95
C PHE A 15 -27.49 35.49 2.22
N ILE A 16 -28.78 35.45 2.45
CA ILE A 16 -29.52 34.17 2.62
C ILE A 16 -29.47 33.35 1.34
N LEU A 17 -29.73 33.95 0.18
CA LEU A 17 -29.61 33.29 -1.13
C LEU A 17 -28.19 32.87 -1.44
N LEU A 18 -27.18 33.66 -1.10
CA LEU A 18 -25.79 33.31 -1.26
C LEU A 18 -25.42 32.09 -0.39
N ILE A 19 -25.82 32.09 0.86
CA ILE A 19 -25.60 30.95 1.76
C ILE A 19 -26.33 29.71 1.25
N PHE A 20 -27.56 29.85 0.75
CA PHE A 20 -28.34 28.73 0.19
C PHE A 20 -27.69 28.14 -1.07
N ASN A 21 -27.16 29.02 -1.96
CA ASN A 21 -26.40 28.57 -3.12
C ASN A 21 -25.09 27.89 -2.74
N VAL A 22 -24.35 28.45 -1.79
CA VAL A 22 -23.11 27.83 -1.29
C VAL A 22 -23.41 26.46 -0.63
N LEU A 23 -24.51 26.34 0.12
CA LEU A 23 -24.93 25.07 0.72
C LEU A 23 -25.43 24.09 -0.34
N TYR A 24 -26.19 24.54 -1.34
CA TYR A 24 -26.74 23.69 -2.40
C TYR A 24 -25.66 23.18 -3.35
N PHE A 25 -24.85 24.08 -3.91
CA PHE A 25 -23.73 23.69 -4.79
C PHE A 25 -22.61 22.99 -4.02
N GLY A 26 -22.36 23.38 -2.76
CA GLY A 26 -21.44 22.70 -1.87
C GLY A 26 -21.89 21.27 -1.54
N TYR A 27 -23.19 21.06 -1.36
CA TYR A 27 -23.77 19.74 -1.08
C TYR A 27 -23.61 18.76 -2.25
N ASP A 28 -23.86 19.20 -3.49
CA ASP A 28 -23.67 18.37 -4.68
C ASP A 28 -22.18 18.11 -4.99
N PHE A 29 -21.33 19.11 -4.78
CA PHE A 29 -19.89 18.97 -4.91
C PHE A 29 -19.29 18.02 -3.86
N ILE A 30 -19.79 18.10 -2.63
CA ILE A 30 -19.39 17.21 -1.51
C ILE A 30 -19.85 15.77 -1.75
N LYS A 31 -20.95 15.52 -2.43
CA LYS A 31 -21.47 14.17 -2.72
C LYS A 31 -20.64 13.38 -3.73
N THR A 32 -19.72 13.99 -4.46
CA THR A 32 -18.88 13.23 -5.38
C THR A 32 -17.92 12.31 -4.59
N PRO A 33 -17.92 10.99 -4.85
CA PRO A 33 -17.05 10.04 -4.14
C PRO A 33 -15.56 10.43 -4.17
N ALA A 34 -15.12 11.04 -5.29
CA ALA A 34 -13.76 11.52 -5.47
C ALA A 34 -13.41 12.70 -4.53
N PHE A 35 -14.35 13.64 -4.31
CA PHE A 35 -14.13 14.77 -3.41
C PHE A 35 -14.03 14.30 -1.95
N PHE A 36 -14.96 13.43 -1.52
CA PHE A 36 -14.92 12.86 -0.16
C PHE A 36 -13.64 12.08 0.10
N TYR A 37 -13.21 11.29 -0.88
CA TYR A 37 -11.97 10.54 -0.78
C TYR A 37 -10.77 11.48 -0.65
N HIS A 38 -10.68 12.49 -1.51
CA HIS A 38 -9.56 13.46 -1.49
C HIS A 38 -9.56 14.31 -0.22
N TYR A 39 -10.74 14.78 0.22
CA TYR A 39 -10.89 15.53 1.46
C TYR A 39 -10.49 14.69 2.68
N LYS A 40 -10.99 13.44 2.78
CA LYS A 40 -10.66 12.51 3.85
C LYS A 40 -9.14 12.24 3.91
N GLN A 41 -8.50 12.06 2.77
CA GLN A 41 -7.05 11.85 2.69
C GLN A 41 -6.27 13.11 3.10
N THR A 42 -6.66 14.28 2.62
CA THR A 42 -6.02 15.54 2.99
C THR A 42 -6.19 15.83 4.48
N PHE A 43 -7.39 15.62 5.02
CA PHE A 43 -7.68 15.77 6.45
C PHE A 43 -6.83 14.81 7.28
N LYS A 44 -6.80 13.51 6.91
CA LYS A 44 -5.98 12.49 7.57
C LYS A 44 -4.50 12.87 7.58
N LYS A 45 -3.98 13.36 6.44
CA LYS A 45 -2.58 13.80 6.29
C LYS A 45 -2.23 14.99 7.18
N VAL A 46 -3.11 16.00 7.29
CA VAL A 46 -2.85 17.23 8.05
C VAL A 46 -3.02 17.01 9.56
N PHE A 47 -4.07 16.35 9.97
CA PHE A 47 -4.43 16.20 11.39
C PHE A 47 -3.89 14.92 12.04
N PHE A 48 -3.56 13.91 11.25
CA PHE A 48 -3.06 12.62 11.73
C PHE A 48 -1.86 12.15 10.88
N PRO A 49 -0.76 12.93 10.84
CA PRO A 49 0.42 12.51 10.11
C PRO A 49 0.95 11.19 10.70
N PRO A 50 1.47 10.29 9.87
CA PRO A 50 2.03 9.03 10.35
C PRO A 50 3.22 9.30 11.27
N LYS A 51 3.22 8.66 12.44
CA LYS A 51 4.40 8.62 13.30
C LYS A 51 5.37 7.60 12.69
N ILE A 52 6.51 8.06 12.24
CA ILE A 52 7.54 7.17 11.68
C ILE A 52 8.29 6.54 12.84
N PRO A 53 8.30 5.20 12.96
CA PRO A 53 9.10 4.51 13.98
C PRO A 53 10.58 4.85 13.83
N SER A 54 11.28 5.07 14.95
CA SER A 54 12.72 5.33 14.98
C SER A 54 13.45 4.12 15.53
N GLY A 55 14.63 3.84 14.99
CA GLY A 55 15.45 2.67 15.38
C GLY A 55 16.46 2.32 14.31
N ASN A 56 17.04 1.14 14.41
CA ASN A 56 17.86 0.57 13.34
C ASN A 56 16.94 -0.01 12.26
N PHE A 57 16.41 0.87 11.40
CA PHE A 57 15.47 0.54 10.36
C PHE A 57 15.92 1.07 9.00
N THR A 58 15.62 0.30 7.96
CA THR A 58 15.70 0.71 6.56
C THR A 58 14.29 1.05 6.09
N TYR A 59 14.09 2.22 5.50
CA TYR A 59 12.76 2.68 5.12
C TYR A 59 12.50 2.47 3.63
N GLY A 60 11.25 2.15 3.33
CA GLY A 60 10.75 1.93 1.98
C GLY A 60 9.31 2.38 1.81
N ILE A 61 8.82 2.18 0.63
CA ILE A 61 7.42 2.41 0.27
C ILE A 61 6.90 1.24 -0.56
N ASP A 62 5.60 1.02 -0.52
CA ASP A 62 4.98 0.21 -1.54
C ASP A 62 3.96 1.00 -2.36
N ILE A 63 3.79 0.59 -3.60
CA ILE A 63 3.01 1.28 -4.61
C ILE A 63 2.25 0.31 -5.50
N SER A 64 1.20 0.83 -6.10
CA SER A 64 0.41 0.15 -7.11
C SER A 64 -0.07 1.14 -8.18
N GLN A 65 -0.95 0.70 -9.05
CA GLN A 65 -1.58 1.59 -10.04
C GLN A 65 -2.33 2.78 -9.42
N TYR A 66 -2.67 2.72 -8.14
CA TYR A 66 -3.40 3.80 -7.46
C TYR A 66 -2.56 5.06 -7.26
N GLN A 67 -1.24 4.96 -7.23
CA GLN A 67 -0.34 6.11 -7.20
C GLN A 67 -0.16 6.78 -8.57
N GLY A 68 -0.63 6.14 -9.66
CA GLY A 68 -0.60 6.69 -11.02
C GLY A 68 0.81 6.95 -11.53
N ILE A 69 0.98 8.07 -12.22
CA ILE A 69 2.28 8.48 -12.77
C ILE A 69 3.14 9.11 -11.66
N ILE A 70 4.32 8.55 -11.46
CA ILE A 70 5.28 8.95 -10.42
C ILE A 70 6.45 9.72 -11.04
N SER A 71 6.81 10.85 -10.42
CA SER A 71 8.01 11.64 -10.77
C SER A 71 9.21 11.10 -10.01
N TRP A 72 9.81 10.01 -10.47
CA TRP A 72 10.86 9.24 -9.79
C TRP A 72 12.09 10.06 -9.40
N SER A 73 12.47 11.08 -10.17
CA SER A 73 13.58 11.97 -9.84
C SER A 73 13.39 12.74 -8.52
N LYS A 74 12.13 12.86 -8.07
CA LYS A 74 11.77 13.54 -6.82
C LYS A 74 11.58 12.58 -5.64
N VAL A 75 11.45 11.28 -5.90
CA VAL A 75 11.30 10.25 -4.85
C VAL A 75 12.64 10.05 -4.16
N LYS A 76 12.78 10.54 -2.94
CA LYS A 76 14.04 10.45 -2.16
C LYS A 76 13.80 10.14 -0.69
N LYS A 77 12.83 10.78 -0.07
CA LYS A 77 12.57 10.70 1.36
C LYS A 77 11.09 10.62 1.65
N MET A 78 10.70 9.86 2.66
CA MET A 78 9.39 9.96 3.26
C MET A 78 9.37 11.10 4.28
N ASN A 79 8.28 11.88 4.28
CA ASN A 79 8.10 13.05 5.16
C ASN A 79 9.33 13.97 5.22
N GLU A 80 10.01 14.18 4.08
CA GLU A 80 11.19 15.03 3.91
C GLU A 80 12.42 14.68 4.78
N LYS A 81 12.33 13.62 5.58
CA LYS A 81 13.35 13.29 6.60
C LYS A 81 14.02 11.94 6.38
N PHE A 82 13.26 10.90 6.15
CA PHE A 82 13.75 9.52 6.15
C PHE A 82 14.05 9.06 4.72
N PRO A 83 15.29 8.63 4.38
CA PRO A 83 15.61 8.19 3.04
C PRO A 83 14.82 6.93 2.68
N ILE A 84 14.30 6.89 1.45
CA ILE A 84 13.70 5.69 0.87
C ILE A 84 14.80 4.89 0.22
N GLU A 85 14.97 3.63 0.60
CA GLU A 85 16.02 2.75 0.10
C GLU A 85 15.48 1.57 -0.71
N TYR A 86 14.18 1.23 -0.52
CA TYR A 86 13.53 0.19 -1.31
C TYR A 86 12.09 0.56 -1.69
N VAL A 87 11.63 -0.03 -2.78
CA VAL A 87 10.27 0.15 -3.29
C VAL A 87 9.69 -1.20 -3.67
N ILE A 88 8.53 -1.52 -3.11
CA ILE A 88 7.77 -2.72 -3.44
C ILE A 88 6.61 -2.33 -4.38
N ILE A 89 6.40 -3.08 -5.45
CA ILE A 89 5.48 -2.69 -6.53
C ILE A 89 4.47 -3.80 -6.77
N ARG A 90 3.18 -3.48 -6.78
CA ARG A 90 2.17 -4.43 -7.21
C ARG A 90 2.39 -4.79 -8.67
N ALA A 91 2.61 -6.08 -8.94
CA ALA A 91 2.75 -6.57 -10.29
C ALA A 91 1.42 -7.10 -10.83
N THR A 92 0.72 -7.89 -10.02
CA THR A 92 -0.49 -8.59 -10.43
C THR A 92 -1.49 -8.71 -9.28
N ALA A 93 -2.74 -9.01 -9.63
CA ALA A 93 -3.79 -9.38 -8.67
C ALA A 93 -4.68 -10.47 -9.27
N GLY A 94 -5.00 -11.50 -8.48
CA GLY A 94 -5.83 -12.59 -8.95
C GLY A 94 -5.28 -13.27 -10.21
N LYS A 95 -6.11 -14.08 -10.86
CA LYS A 95 -5.70 -14.94 -11.99
C LYS A 95 -5.44 -14.23 -13.31
N LYS A 96 -5.81 -12.93 -13.44
CA LYS A 96 -5.73 -12.23 -14.74
C LYS A 96 -5.25 -10.78 -14.67
N HIS A 97 -5.43 -10.08 -13.54
CA HIS A 97 -5.13 -8.67 -13.45
C HIS A 97 -3.62 -8.44 -13.43
N ARG A 98 -3.15 -7.54 -14.27
CA ARG A 98 -1.82 -6.96 -14.26
C ARG A 98 -1.92 -5.49 -13.89
N ASP A 99 -1.05 -5.01 -13.04
CA ASP A 99 -1.01 -3.59 -12.67
C ASP A 99 -0.56 -2.74 -13.87
N ASN A 100 -1.33 -1.69 -14.16
CA ASN A 100 -1.15 -0.87 -15.36
C ASN A 100 0.19 -0.14 -15.39
N PHE A 101 0.75 0.20 -14.24
CA PHE A 101 2.00 0.94 -14.11
C PHE A 101 3.19 0.05 -13.72
N PHE A 102 2.99 -1.25 -13.52
CA PHE A 102 4.06 -2.15 -13.07
C PHE A 102 5.31 -2.05 -13.94
N THR A 103 5.20 -2.22 -15.25
CA THR A 103 6.37 -2.25 -16.14
C THR A 103 7.16 -0.95 -16.13
N SER A 104 6.47 0.19 -16.13
CA SER A 104 7.13 1.50 -16.06
C SER A 104 7.79 1.71 -14.71
N ASN A 105 7.07 1.46 -13.61
CA ASN A 105 7.60 1.61 -12.25
C ASN A 105 8.76 0.64 -11.99
N TRP A 106 8.65 -0.61 -12.44
CA TRP A 106 9.70 -1.62 -12.30
C TRP A 106 11.03 -1.22 -12.94
N ARG A 107 10.98 -0.61 -14.12
CA ARG A 107 12.13 -0.05 -14.82
C ARG A 107 12.70 1.17 -14.11
N GLU A 108 11.84 2.12 -13.75
CA GLU A 108 12.26 3.40 -13.17
C GLU A 108 12.86 3.20 -11.77
N VAL A 109 12.29 2.34 -10.92
CA VAL A 109 12.83 2.02 -9.59
C VAL A 109 14.27 1.51 -9.68
N LYS A 110 14.55 0.62 -10.63
CA LYS A 110 15.93 0.15 -10.87
C LYS A 110 16.85 1.28 -11.37
N LYS A 111 16.36 2.12 -12.28
CA LYS A 111 17.11 3.26 -12.85
C LYS A 111 17.51 4.27 -11.77
N TYR A 112 16.66 4.46 -10.76
CA TYR A 112 16.94 5.35 -9.63
C TYR A 112 17.60 4.64 -8.44
N HIS A 113 18.13 3.42 -8.66
CA HIS A 113 18.95 2.64 -7.71
C HIS A 113 18.26 2.24 -6.41
N PHE A 114 16.93 2.17 -6.38
CA PHE A 114 16.22 1.57 -5.27
C PHE A 114 16.32 0.05 -5.32
N LEU A 115 16.45 -0.60 -4.16
CA LEU A 115 16.18 -2.02 -4.04
C LEU A 115 14.70 -2.25 -4.31
N ARG A 116 14.35 -3.17 -5.19
CA ARG A 116 12.96 -3.34 -5.62
C ARG A 116 12.42 -4.73 -5.33
N GLY A 117 11.11 -4.79 -5.06
CA GLY A 117 10.35 -6.01 -4.89
C GLY A 117 9.06 -5.96 -5.71
N ALA A 118 8.52 -7.12 -6.06
CA ALA A 118 7.26 -7.25 -6.76
C ALA A 118 6.27 -8.08 -5.93
N TYR A 119 5.03 -7.61 -5.79
CA TYR A 119 4.01 -8.36 -5.08
C TYR A 119 2.81 -8.76 -5.94
N HIS A 120 2.18 -9.86 -5.52
CA HIS A 120 0.93 -10.37 -6.03
C HIS A 120 -0.17 -10.22 -5.00
N TYR A 121 -1.22 -9.47 -5.32
CA TYR A 121 -2.42 -9.40 -4.49
C TYR A 121 -3.27 -10.67 -4.68
N PHE A 122 -3.30 -11.52 -3.67
CA PHE A 122 -4.01 -12.79 -3.71
C PHE A 122 -5.51 -12.57 -3.55
N ARG A 123 -6.30 -13.12 -4.47
CA ARG A 123 -7.75 -13.14 -4.40
C ARG A 123 -8.24 -14.49 -3.91
N PRO A 124 -8.76 -14.58 -2.68
CA PRO A 124 -9.07 -15.86 -2.05
C PRO A 124 -10.15 -16.69 -2.75
N ASN A 125 -10.98 -16.05 -3.58
CA ASN A 125 -12.04 -16.70 -4.34
C ASN A 125 -11.59 -17.18 -5.74
N GLU A 126 -10.31 -17.07 -6.06
CA GLU A 126 -9.76 -17.42 -7.37
C GLU A 126 -8.73 -18.56 -7.26
N ASN A 127 -8.61 -19.36 -8.33
CA ASN A 127 -7.67 -20.48 -8.38
C ASN A 127 -6.22 -20.05 -8.18
N SER A 128 -5.55 -20.61 -7.18
CA SER A 128 -4.18 -20.25 -6.76
C SER A 128 -3.11 -20.55 -7.82
N THR A 129 -3.23 -21.65 -8.54
CA THR A 129 -2.29 -22.00 -9.63
C THR A 129 -2.36 -20.99 -10.77
N LEU A 130 -3.56 -20.53 -11.14
CA LEU A 130 -3.71 -19.50 -12.17
C LEU A 130 -3.18 -18.14 -11.69
N GLN A 131 -3.29 -17.83 -10.39
CA GLN A 131 -2.71 -16.64 -9.79
C GLN A 131 -1.18 -16.70 -9.83
N ALA A 132 -0.56 -17.81 -9.45
CA ALA A 132 0.89 -18.01 -9.56
C ALA A 132 1.37 -17.88 -11.02
N LYS A 133 0.69 -18.50 -11.98
CA LYS A 133 0.99 -18.37 -13.41
C LYS A 133 0.87 -16.92 -13.90
N ASN A 134 -0.12 -16.16 -13.42
CA ASN A 134 -0.26 -14.73 -13.74
C ASN A 134 0.95 -13.92 -13.24
N PHE A 135 1.42 -14.18 -12.02
CA PHE A 135 2.62 -13.52 -11.48
C PHE A 135 3.87 -13.87 -12.29
N ILE A 136 4.15 -15.14 -12.51
CA ILE A 136 5.30 -15.64 -13.28
C ILE A 136 5.36 -15.05 -14.69
N LYS A 137 4.20 -14.96 -15.36
CA LYS A 137 4.10 -14.37 -16.70
C LYS A 137 4.56 -12.92 -16.74
N ASN A 138 4.24 -12.14 -15.70
CA ASN A 138 4.40 -10.69 -15.70
C ASN A 138 5.67 -10.19 -14.99
N VAL A 139 6.28 -11.00 -14.12
CA VAL A 139 7.43 -10.61 -13.30
C VAL A 139 8.66 -11.36 -13.76
N LYS A 140 9.73 -10.62 -14.08
CA LYS A 140 11.05 -11.16 -14.35
C LYS A 140 12.00 -10.58 -13.31
N LEU A 141 12.37 -11.41 -12.36
CA LEU A 141 13.34 -11.07 -11.32
C LEU A 141 14.77 -11.23 -11.85
N ALA A 142 15.68 -10.44 -11.33
CA ALA A 142 17.10 -10.46 -11.64
C ALA A 142 17.92 -10.41 -10.32
N PRO A 143 19.21 -10.76 -10.37
CA PRO A 143 20.09 -10.53 -9.23
C PRO A 143 19.97 -9.10 -8.67
N GLY A 144 19.86 -9.00 -7.36
CA GLY A 144 19.61 -7.74 -6.65
C GLY A 144 18.16 -7.37 -6.45
N ASP A 145 17.18 -8.07 -7.00
CA ASP A 145 15.77 -7.88 -6.70
C ASP A 145 15.38 -8.66 -5.43
N LEU A 146 14.38 -8.18 -4.67
CA LEU A 146 13.84 -8.92 -3.53
C LEU A 146 13.07 -10.17 -4.01
N PRO A 147 12.93 -11.21 -3.14
CA PRO A 147 12.09 -12.36 -3.42
C PRO A 147 10.65 -11.96 -3.81
N PRO A 148 9.94 -12.83 -4.55
CA PRO A 148 8.51 -12.65 -4.81
C PRO A 148 7.72 -12.43 -3.53
N ILE A 149 6.68 -11.59 -3.57
CA ILE A 149 5.88 -11.26 -2.40
C ILE A 149 4.43 -11.68 -2.65
N LEU A 150 3.87 -12.44 -1.71
CA LEU A 150 2.46 -12.76 -1.65
C LEU A 150 1.75 -11.81 -0.67
N ASP A 151 0.78 -11.08 -1.16
CA ASP A 151 -0.09 -10.21 -0.38
C ASP A 151 -1.44 -10.90 -0.18
N ILE A 152 -1.73 -11.30 1.06
CA ILE A 152 -2.96 -11.97 1.48
C ILE A 152 -3.57 -11.29 2.70
N GLU A 153 -4.79 -10.75 2.58
CA GLU A 153 -5.39 -9.86 3.55
C GLU A 153 -6.76 -10.28 4.06
N LYS A 154 -7.41 -11.23 3.43
CA LYS A 154 -8.80 -11.61 3.77
C LYS A 154 -9.14 -13.05 3.48
N MET A 155 -10.18 -13.50 4.17
CA MET A 155 -10.76 -14.82 3.97
C MET A 155 -11.49 -14.92 2.62
N SER A 156 -11.77 -16.15 2.24
CA SER A 156 -12.67 -16.46 1.12
C SER A 156 -14.13 -16.36 1.56
N ASP A 157 -14.98 -15.90 0.66
CA ASP A 157 -16.44 -15.91 0.84
C ASP A 157 -17.10 -17.20 0.32
N ILE A 158 -16.35 -18.04 -0.39
CA ILE A 158 -16.88 -19.21 -1.11
C ILE A 158 -16.18 -20.54 -0.77
N GLN A 159 -15.10 -20.51 0.01
CA GLN A 159 -14.36 -21.72 0.41
C GLN A 159 -13.98 -21.69 1.88
N SER A 160 -13.70 -22.87 2.44
CA SER A 160 -13.27 -23.01 3.84
C SER A 160 -11.88 -22.42 4.08
N SER A 161 -11.57 -22.15 5.36
CA SER A 161 -10.23 -21.72 5.79
C SER A 161 -9.15 -22.69 5.34
N ASP A 162 -9.38 -24.00 5.48
CA ASP A 162 -8.41 -25.04 5.09
C ASP A 162 -8.13 -25.01 3.58
N ASN A 163 -9.16 -24.83 2.76
CA ASN A 163 -8.98 -24.71 1.32
C ASN A 163 -8.23 -23.45 0.93
N LEU A 164 -8.47 -22.35 1.63
CA LEU A 164 -7.70 -21.12 1.43
C LEU A 164 -6.22 -21.33 1.81
N LEU A 165 -5.94 -21.94 2.96
CA LEU A 165 -4.56 -22.24 3.40
C LEU A 165 -3.83 -23.15 2.41
N LYS A 166 -4.49 -24.19 1.91
CA LYS A 166 -3.96 -25.05 0.82
C LYS A 166 -3.69 -24.24 -0.46
N GLY A 167 -4.59 -23.32 -0.82
CA GLY A 167 -4.41 -22.45 -1.98
C GLY A 167 -3.22 -21.48 -1.83
N ILE A 168 -3.02 -20.91 -0.64
CA ILE A 168 -1.85 -20.10 -0.31
C ILE A 168 -0.58 -20.94 -0.42
N ALA A 169 -0.53 -22.11 0.23
CA ALA A 169 0.63 -23.02 0.17
C ALA A 169 0.97 -23.40 -1.27
N ASN A 170 -0.03 -23.74 -2.08
CA ASN A 170 0.17 -24.08 -3.50
C ASN A 170 0.75 -22.90 -4.30
N TRP A 171 0.28 -21.67 -4.06
CA TRP A 171 0.86 -20.49 -4.71
C TRP A 171 2.33 -20.31 -4.34
N LEU A 172 2.64 -20.38 -3.03
CA LEU A 172 4.00 -20.24 -2.48
C LEU A 172 4.94 -21.27 -3.08
N GLU A 173 4.53 -22.55 -3.14
CA GLU A 173 5.31 -23.64 -3.71
C GLU A 173 5.61 -23.44 -5.21
N ILE A 174 4.60 -23.08 -6.00
CA ILE A 174 4.78 -22.84 -7.45
C ILE A 174 5.78 -21.68 -7.67
N ILE A 175 5.69 -20.63 -6.87
CA ILE A 175 6.55 -19.46 -6.99
C ILE A 175 7.97 -19.76 -6.51
N GLU A 176 8.13 -20.48 -5.39
CA GLU A 176 9.43 -20.91 -4.89
C GLU A 176 10.14 -21.80 -5.91
N ASN A 177 9.44 -22.79 -6.47
CA ASN A 177 9.98 -23.69 -7.50
C ASN A 177 10.38 -22.93 -8.77
N HIS A 178 9.65 -21.87 -9.16
CA HIS A 178 9.96 -21.12 -10.38
C HIS A 178 11.16 -20.17 -10.21
N TYR A 179 11.26 -19.46 -9.08
CA TYR A 179 12.30 -18.46 -8.86
C TYR A 179 13.50 -18.98 -8.05
N GLY A 180 13.40 -20.18 -7.49
CA GLY A 180 14.47 -20.79 -6.68
C GLY A 180 14.70 -20.10 -5.33
N VAL A 181 13.72 -19.32 -4.86
CA VAL A 181 13.82 -18.55 -3.61
C VAL A 181 12.48 -18.53 -2.89
N LYS A 182 12.54 -18.67 -1.56
CA LYS A 182 11.36 -18.67 -0.70
C LYS A 182 10.67 -17.29 -0.74
N PRO A 183 9.37 -17.20 -1.05
CA PRO A 183 8.64 -15.95 -1.10
C PRO A 183 8.52 -15.24 0.25
N ILE A 184 8.29 -13.93 0.20
CA ILE A 184 7.89 -13.10 1.34
C ILE A 184 6.37 -13.16 1.46
N ILE A 185 5.83 -13.15 2.67
CA ILE A 185 4.39 -13.04 2.94
C ILE A 185 4.09 -11.69 3.55
N TYR A 186 3.21 -10.93 2.89
CA TYR A 186 2.58 -9.74 3.45
C TYR A 186 1.17 -10.07 3.92
N SER A 187 0.82 -9.54 5.09
CA SER A 187 -0.54 -9.63 5.64
C SER A 187 -0.78 -8.60 6.73
N GLY A 188 -2.05 -8.25 6.95
CA GLY A 188 -2.46 -7.49 8.12
C GLY A 188 -2.23 -8.25 9.43
N ALA A 189 -1.84 -7.55 10.50
CA ALA A 189 -1.47 -8.15 11.78
C ALA A 189 -2.54 -9.10 12.36
N HIS A 190 -3.80 -8.66 12.37
CA HIS A 190 -4.91 -9.49 12.87
C HIS A 190 -5.12 -10.73 12.00
N PHE A 191 -5.19 -10.53 10.67
CA PHE A 191 -5.41 -11.63 9.74
C PHE A 191 -4.28 -12.67 9.80
N PHE A 192 -3.03 -12.22 9.87
CA PHE A 192 -1.90 -13.12 10.04
C PHE A 192 -1.98 -13.93 11.35
N ASN A 193 -2.22 -13.22 12.47
CA ASN A 193 -2.29 -13.87 13.78
C ASN A 193 -3.39 -14.92 13.86
N ASP A 194 -4.56 -14.63 13.32
CA ASP A 194 -5.76 -15.43 13.49
C ASP A 194 -5.83 -16.62 12.50
N TYR A 195 -5.25 -16.46 11.30
CA TYR A 195 -5.45 -17.44 10.23
C TYR A 195 -4.15 -18.01 9.64
N LEU A 196 -3.04 -17.28 9.64
CA LEU A 196 -1.84 -17.66 8.89
C LEU A 196 -0.68 -18.14 9.78
N LYS A 197 -0.62 -17.69 11.01
CA LYS A 197 0.52 -17.88 11.90
C LYS A 197 0.91 -19.34 12.11
N SER A 198 -0.06 -20.23 12.28
CA SER A 198 0.19 -21.67 12.50
C SER A 198 0.91 -22.35 11.34
N ASN A 199 0.66 -21.88 10.10
CA ASN A 199 1.15 -22.51 8.88
C ASN A 199 2.36 -21.80 8.27
N PHE A 200 2.47 -20.47 8.46
CA PHE A 200 3.41 -19.64 7.68
C PHE A 200 4.36 -18.79 8.54
N ASN A 201 4.47 -19.04 9.84
CA ASN A 201 5.33 -18.27 10.74
C ASN A 201 6.85 -18.36 10.44
N ASN A 202 7.26 -19.33 9.64
CA ASN A 202 8.64 -19.57 9.24
C ASN A 202 9.05 -18.88 7.91
N TYR A 203 8.17 -18.07 7.35
CA TYR A 203 8.46 -17.24 6.19
C TYR A 203 9.09 -15.90 6.60
N PHE A 204 9.68 -15.19 5.64
CA PHE A 204 9.96 -13.78 5.80
C PHE A 204 8.62 -13.04 5.83
N LEU A 205 8.32 -12.37 6.96
CA LEU A 205 7.03 -11.74 7.18
C LEU A 205 7.12 -10.23 7.06
N TRP A 206 6.23 -9.68 6.25
CA TRP A 206 5.94 -8.27 6.13
C TRP A 206 4.52 -8.01 6.67
N ILE A 207 4.44 -7.38 7.84
CA ILE A 207 3.18 -7.23 8.58
C ILE A 207 2.68 -5.79 8.49
N ALA A 208 1.41 -5.61 8.13
CA ALA A 208 0.75 -4.31 8.16
C ALA A 208 0.06 -4.10 9.52
N ASN A 209 0.36 -2.97 10.15
CA ASN A 209 -0.34 -2.48 11.34
C ASN A 209 -0.20 -0.97 11.44
N TYR A 210 -1.30 -0.25 11.24
CA TYR A 210 -1.33 1.23 11.21
C TYR A 210 -1.68 1.86 12.55
N ASN A 211 -1.85 1.05 13.58
CA ASN A 211 -2.07 1.53 14.94
C ASN A 211 -0.78 2.14 15.50
N LYS A 212 -0.92 3.00 16.50
CA LYS A 212 0.23 3.58 17.20
C LYS A 212 0.85 2.56 18.17
N VAL A 213 1.45 1.51 17.62
CA VAL A 213 2.07 0.41 18.35
C VAL A 213 3.59 0.50 18.24
N GLU A 214 4.30 -0.18 19.13
CA GLU A 214 5.77 -0.25 19.09
C GLU A 214 6.29 -1.36 18.18
N SER A 215 5.45 -2.36 17.91
CA SER A 215 5.74 -3.51 17.06
C SER A 215 4.47 -3.91 16.30
N PRO A 216 4.54 -4.30 15.03
CA PRO A 216 3.36 -4.64 14.25
C PRO A 216 2.62 -5.85 14.77
N LEU A 217 3.34 -6.83 15.33
CA LEU A 217 2.75 -8.06 15.87
C LEU A 217 3.69 -8.68 16.92
N ALA A 218 3.15 -8.96 18.11
CA ALA A 218 3.89 -9.63 19.17
C ALA A 218 4.09 -11.13 18.88
N ASN A 219 5.18 -11.69 19.42
CA ASN A 219 5.50 -13.13 19.33
C ASN A 219 5.55 -13.70 17.90
N VAL A 220 6.01 -12.87 16.96
CA VAL A 220 6.24 -13.20 15.55
C VAL A 220 7.58 -12.59 15.11
N ASN A 221 8.36 -13.38 14.38
CA ASN A 221 9.64 -12.89 13.84
C ASN A 221 9.42 -12.15 12.52
N TRP A 222 8.70 -11.02 12.59
CA TRP A 222 8.52 -10.16 11.45
C TRP A 222 9.84 -9.47 11.04
N LYS A 223 9.99 -9.22 9.74
CA LYS A 223 11.16 -8.57 9.16
C LYS A 223 10.85 -7.20 8.57
N MET A 224 9.64 -7.05 8.01
CA MET A 224 9.17 -5.77 7.46
C MET A 224 7.84 -5.39 8.10
N TRP A 225 7.59 -4.09 8.19
CA TRP A 225 6.38 -3.51 8.74
C TRP A 225 5.88 -2.38 7.85
N GLN A 226 4.65 -2.53 7.31
CA GLN A 226 3.91 -1.44 6.73
C GLN A 226 3.18 -0.71 7.86
N PHE A 227 3.73 0.45 8.25
CA PHE A 227 3.27 1.16 9.45
C PHE A 227 2.29 2.29 9.17
N SER A 228 2.04 2.63 7.90
CA SER A 228 1.07 3.65 7.50
C SER A 228 0.59 3.47 6.07
N ASP A 229 -0.71 3.71 5.85
CA ASP A 229 -1.37 3.83 4.56
C ASP A 229 -1.54 5.30 4.10
N ASN A 230 -0.90 6.24 4.78
CA ASN A 230 -1.16 7.68 4.61
C ASN A 230 0.12 8.51 4.57
N GLY A 231 1.17 7.96 3.99
CA GLY A 231 2.44 8.64 3.81
C GLY A 231 2.41 9.73 2.76
N SER A 232 3.46 10.56 2.78
CA SER A 232 3.70 11.59 1.77
C SER A 232 5.12 11.49 1.26
N VAL A 233 5.26 11.39 -0.05
CA VAL A 233 6.55 11.31 -0.73
C VAL A 233 6.55 12.27 -1.91
N ASN A 234 7.58 13.09 -2.02
CA ASN A 234 7.74 13.98 -3.17
C ASN A 234 7.81 13.18 -4.46
N GLY A 235 7.07 13.61 -5.46
CA GLY A 235 6.98 12.91 -6.74
C GLY A 235 5.82 11.92 -6.86
N ILE A 236 5.14 11.60 -5.75
CA ILE A 236 3.95 10.76 -5.72
C ILE A 236 2.73 11.61 -5.37
N LYS A 237 1.68 11.52 -6.18
CA LYS A 237 0.41 12.21 -5.92
C LYS A 237 -0.47 11.35 -5.01
N GLY A 238 -0.98 11.97 -3.94
CA GLY A 238 -1.84 11.28 -2.98
C GLY A 238 -1.08 10.51 -1.90
N PRO A 239 -1.78 9.65 -1.15
CA PRO A 239 -1.18 8.83 -0.10
C PRO A 239 -0.34 7.70 -0.69
N VAL A 240 0.69 7.33 0.05
CA VAL A 240 1.55 6.18 -0.25
C VAL A 240 1.79 5.39 1.03
N ASP A 241 1.87 4.10 0.88
CA ASP A 241 2.14 3.18 1.97
C ASP A 241 3.60 3.28 2.40
N LEU A 242 3.82 3.39 3.71
CA LEU A 242 5.14 3.57 4.30
C LEU A 242 5.57 2.31 5.03
N ASP A 243 6.78 1.88 4.71
CA ASP A 243 7.36 0.64 5.17
C ASP A 243 8.68 0.85 5.91
N LEU A 244 9.00 -0.10 6.75
CA LEU A 244 10.34 -0.29 7.28
C LEU A 244 10.75 -1.76 7.27
N PHE A 245 12.05 -1.98 7.09
CA PHE A 245 12.71 -3.25 7.36
C PHE A 245 13.44 -3.15 8.70
N LYS A 246 13.35 -4.21 9.53
CA LYS A 246 13.99 -4.31 10.84
C LYS A 246 15.47 -4.66 10.68
N GLY A 247 16.27 -3.64 10.48
CA GLY A 247 17.72 -3.77 10.27
C GLY A 247 18.26 -2.75 9.28
N SER A 248 19.54 -2.83 9.01
CA SER A 248 20.25 -1.97 8.06
C SER A 248 19.96 -2.35 6.61
N PHE A 249 20.22 -1.43 5.69
CA PHE A 249 20.09 -1.67 4.24
C PHE A 249 21.02 -2.81 3.77
N SER A 250 22.21 -2.91 4.37
CA SER A 250 23.14 -4.02 4.11
C SER A 250 22.54 -5.38 4.49
N GLU A 251 21.80 -5.45 5.60
CA GLU A 251 21.09 -6.67 6.01
C GLU A 251 19.92 -6.98 5.10
N LEU A 252 19.15 -5.96 4.68
CA LEU A 252 18.05 -6.16 3.71
C LEU A 252 18.58 -6.70 2.38
N LYS A 253 19.71 -6.20 1.88
CA LYS A 253 20.32 -6.69 0.63
C LYS A 253 20.73 -8.17 0.68
N LYS A 254 20.95 -8.76 1.85
CA LYS A 254 21.27 -10.20 1.95
C LYS A 254 20.10 -11.10 1.57
N TYR A 255 18.88 -10.58 1.59
CA TYR A 255 17.67 -11.30 1.15
C TYR A 255 17.43 -11.17 -0.36
N ALA A 256 18.10 -10.24 -1.04
CA ALA A 256 17.98 -10.10 -2.49
C ALA A 256 18.54 -11.32 -3.22
N LEU A 257 17.99 -11.61 -4.42
CA LEU A 257 18.47 -12.67 -5.30
C LEU A 257 19.96 -12.45 -5.63
N LYS A 258 20.67 -13.56 -5.73
CA LYS A 258 22.10 -13.61 -6.11
C LYS A 258 22.29 -13.75 -7.60
#